data_691d6ecb6d41b4b86a835fea01e85a49
#
_entry.id   691d6ecb6d41b4b86a835fea01e85a49
#
_cell.length_a   1.000
_cell.length_b   1.000
_cell.length_c   1.000
_cell.angle_alpha   90.00
_cell.angle_beta   90.00
_cell.angle_gamma   90.00
#
_symmetry.space_group_name_H-M   'P 1'
#
loop_
_entity.id
_entity.type
_entity.pdbx_description
1 polymer ?
#
loop_
_entity_poly.entity_id
_entity_poly.type
_entity_poly.pdbx_seq_one_letter_code
_entity_poly.pdbx_strand_id
1 'polypeptide(L)'
;VAAHEEAILNGDDLTISSPEIKLYMDDGILVRLVAFSSPNGNGTPSRSSVPQPVAVGEDFELTADSLDISLPDEVMEKIFAAGQARSISSARDSLNVDLLPEIAKSDWLEGDTIIVTFEPNAPAPSEGRATTDTSEPDYRIEKIVARVGARSLYRLIPSDTTALPGIDAPAIHYVTADEITIIMNEGEADRLEVQGRTRGFHLEPLPLSEPDSLAVDSATIDTLVAAKPN
;
A
#
# COMPACT_ATOMS: atom_id res chain seq x y z
N VAL A 1 -29.91 6.64 19.02
CA VAL A 1 -28.70 5.87 18.58
C VAL A 1 -29.06 5.39 17.21
N ALA A 2 -28.60 6.10 16.15
CA ALA A 2 -28.71 5.62 14.79
C ALA A 2 -27.58 4.61 14.61
N ALA A 3 -27.91 3.33 14.48
CA ALA A 3 -26.99 2.35 13.95
C ALA A 3 -26.85 2.65 12.44
N HIS A 4 -25.68 3.10 12.01
CA HIS A 4 -25.36 3.12 10.60
C HIS A 4 -25.09 1.66 10.23
N GLU A 5 -25.98 1.02 9.51
CA GLU A 5 -25.74 -0.26 8.89
C GLU A 5 -24.74 -0.02 7.75
N GLU A 6 -23.59 -0.64 7.83
CA GLU A 6 -22.59 -0.66 6.79
C GLU A 6 -22.99 -1.73 5.77
N ALA A 7 -23.10 -1.36 4.48
CA ALA A 7 -23.31 -2.31 3.43
C ALA A 7 -21.98 -2.98 3.07
N ILE A 8 -21.94 -4.30 3.06
CA ILE A 8 -20.77 -5.09 2.71
C ILE A 8 -21.12 -5.96 1.49
N LEU A 9 -20.28 -5.89 0.48
CA LEU A 9 -20.30 -6.77 -0.68
C LEU A 9 -19.01 -7.58 -0.71
N ASN A 10 -19.12 -8.90 -0.66
CA ASN A 10 -18.00 -9.81 -0.77
C ASN A 10 -18.01 -10.44 -2.18
N GLY A 11 -16.95 -10.20 -2.95
CA GLY A 11 -16.59 -11.00 -4.10
C GLY A 11 -15.47 -11.99 -3.73
N ASP A 12 -15.04 -12.82 -4.67
CA ASP A 12 -14.01 -13.82 -4.42
C ASP A 12 -12.67 -13.16 -4.05
N ASP A 13 -12.31 -12.05 -4.72
CA ASP A 13 -11.01 -11.37 -4.56
C ASP A 13 -11.13 -9.92 -4.08
N LEU A 14 -12.35 -9.39 -3.89
CA LEU A 14 -12.59 -8.01 -3.49
C LEU A 14 -13.73 -7.91 -2.49
N THR A 15 -13.46 -7.30 -1.36
CA THR A 15 -14.50 -6.91 -0.38
C THR A 15 -14.70 -5.40 -0.43
N ILE A 16 -15.95 -4.96 -0.53
CA ILE A 16 -16.31 -3.55 -0.50
C ILE A 16 -17.20 -3.30 0.70
N SER A 17 -16.83 -2.32 1.51
CA SER A 17 -17.66 -1.81 2.61
C SER A 17 -17.97 -0.33 2.40
N SER A 18 -19.22 0.07 2.64
CA SER A 18 -19.67 1.44 2.42
C SER A 18 -20.99 1.73 3.13
N PRO A 19 -21.26 2.97 3.55
CA PRO A 19 -22.58 3.38 4.02
C PRO A 19 -23.70 3.18 3.00
N GLU A 20 -23.40 3.31 1.71
CA GLU A 20 -24.37 3.09 0.64
C GLU A 20 -23.68 2.44 -0.57
N ILE A 21 -24.29 1.36 -1.10
CA ILE A 21 -23.83 0.67 -2.32
C ILE A 21 -25.01 0.60 -3.29
N LYS A 22 -24.77 0.99 -4.55
CA LYS A 22 -25.70 0.84 -5.67
C LYS A 22 -25.15 -0.16 -6.67
N LEU A 23 -25.96 -1.16 -7.00
CA LEU A 23 -25.65 -2.18 -8.00
C LEU A 23 -26.42 -1.88 -9.29
N TYR A 24 -25.73 -1.95 -10.41
CA TYR A 24 -26.31 -1.79 -11.74
C TYR A 24 -26.21 -3.12 -12.47
N MET A 25 -27.37 -3.60 -12.92
CA MET A 25 -27.51 -4.90 -13.59
C MET A 25 -27.88 -4.66 -15.05
N ASP A 26 -27.36 -5.47 -15.96
CA ASP A 26 -27.78 -5.57 -17.36
C ASP A 26 -28.09 -7.03 -17.66
N ASP A 27 -29.30 -7.33 -18.13
CA ASP A 27 -29.82 -8.69 -18.37
C ASP A 27 -29.61 -9.68 -17.17
N GLY A 28 -29.59 -9.17 -15.93
CA GLY A 28 -29.37 -9.94 -14.71
C GLY A 28 -27.91 -10.12 -14.31
N ILE A 29 -26.99 -9.56 -15.06
CA ILE A 29 -25.54 -9.57 -14.83
C ILE A 29 -25.12 -8.26 -14.17
N LEU A 30 -24.26 -8.31 -13.15
CA LEU A 30 -23.71 -7.13 -12.50
C LEU A 30 -22.64 -6.47 -13.41
N VAL A 31 -22.93 -5.24 -13.89
CA VAL A 31 -22.03 -4.53 -14.80
C VAL A 31 -21.33 -3.34 -14.17
N ARG A 32 -21.85 -2.83 -13.05
CA ARG A 32 -21.27 -1.69 -12.35
C ARG A 32 -21.72 -1.66 -10.89
N LEU A 33 -20.82 -1.20 -10.03
CA LEU A 33 -21.09 -0.96 -8.62
C LEU A 33 -20.63 0.46 -8.26
N VAL A 34 -21.45 1.19 -7.50
CA VAL A 34 -21.07 2.50 -6.96
C VAL A 34 -21.26 2.49 -5.45
N ALA A 35 -20.18 2.69 -4.72
CA ALA A 35 -20.17 2.85 -3.27
C ALA A 35 -19.85 4.31 -2.91
N PHE A 36 -20.53 4.87 -1.92
CA PHE A 36 -20.31 6.26 -1.52
C PHE A 36 -20.68 6.54 -0.07
N SER A 37 -20.02 7.55 0.48
CA SER A 37 -20.35 8.08 1.79
C SER A 37 -21.76 8.70 1.74
N SER A 38 -22.65 8.27 2.63
CA SER A 38 -24.02 8.81 2.64
C SER A 38 -24.04 10.22 3.24
N PRO A 39 -24.48 11.24 2.50
CA PRO A 39 -24.61 12.60 3.04
C PRO A 39 -25.87 12.80 3.90
N ASN A 40 -26.58 11.75 4.32
CA ASN A 40 -27.87 11.83 4.99
C ASN A 40 -27.77 12.28 6.46
N GLY A 41 -27.31 13.52 6.68
CA GLY A 41 -27.48 14.23 7.93
C GLY A 41 -27.79 15.69 7.63
N ASN A 42 -28.91 16.23 8.19
CA ASN A 42 -29.30 17.64 8.11
C ASN A 42 -28.34 18.61 8.85
N GLY A 43 -27.07 18.28 8.87
CA GLY A 43 -25.98 19.10 9.38
C GLY A 43 -24.78 18.93 8.50
N THR A 44 -24.00 19.99 8.29
CA THR A 44 -22.68 19.88 7.66
C THR A 44 -21.83 18.92 8.50
N PRO A 45 -21.69 17.62 8.11
CA PRO A 45 -20.84 16.72 8.87
C PRO A 45 -19.40 17.21 8.74
N SER A 46 -18.71 17.26 9.86
CA SER A 46 -17.25 17.38 9.80
C SER A 46 -16.76 16.20 8.96
N ARG A 47 -16.02 16.45 7.88
CA ARG A 47 -15.54 15.42 6.93
C ARG A 47 -14.88 14.20 7.58
N SER A 48 -14.35 14.37 8.80
CA SER A 48 -13.69 13.31 9.57
C SER A 48 -14.64 12.36 10.33
N SER A 49 -15.95 12.50 10.20
CA SER A 49 -16.93 11.67 10.94
C SER A 49 -17.85 10.84 10.04
N VAL A 50 -17.73 10.95 8.72
CA VAL A 50 -18.52 10.17 7.78
C VAL A 50 -17.69 8.94 7.36
N PRO A 51 -18.18 7.71 7.55
CA PRO A 51 -17.51 6.53 7.04
C PRO A 51 -17.31 6.64 5.52
N GLN A 52 -16.11 6.35 5.06
CA GLN A 52 -15.78 6.32 3.63
C GLN A 52 -15.95 4.91 3.07
N PRO A 53 -16.29 4.77 1.80
CA PRO A 53 -16.16 3.50 1.09
C PRO A 53 -14.74 2.97 1.15
N VAL A 54 -14.63 1.66 1.37
CA VAL A 54 -13.36 0.92 1.40
C VAL A 54 -13.48 -0.28 0.48
N ALA A 55 -12.51 -0.46 -0.40
CA ALA A 55 -12.33 -1.66 -1.20
C ALA A 55 -11.03 -2.35 -0.76
N VAL A 56 -11.13 -3.61 -0.35
CA VAL A 56 -10.02 -4.44 0.12
C VAL A 56 -9.83 -5.60 -0.84
N GLY A 57 -8.68 -5.62 -1.52
CA GLY A 57 -8.20 -6.75 -2.29
C GLY A 57 -7.15 -7.55 -1.52
N GLU A 58 -6.52 -8.53 -2.16
CA GLU A 58 -5.49 -9.36 -1.55
C GLU A 58 -4.31 -8.51 -1.06
N ASP A 59 -3.79 -7.63 -1.91
CA ASP A 59 -2.57 -6.85 -1.67
C ASP A 59 -2.80 -5.35 -1.53
N PHE A 60 -4.03 -4.87 -1.54
CA PHE A 60 -4.33 -3.45 -1.46
C PHE A 60 -5.60 -3.13 -0.68
N GLU A 61 -5.62 -1.95 -0.12
CA GLU A 61 -6.80 -1.27 0.42
C GLU A 61 -6.95 0.08 -0.30
N LEU A 62 -8.16 0.39 -0.76
CA LEU A 62 -8.49 1.64 -1.44
C LEU A 62 -9.66 2.32 -0.74
N THR A 63 -9.46 3.56 -0.29
CA THR A 63 -10.47 4.41 0.35
C THR A 63 -10.69 5.68 -0.44
N ALA A 64 -11.94 6.20 -0.46
CA ALA A 64 -12.28 7.47 -1.10
C ALA A 64 -13.65 7.97 -0.61
N ASP A 65 -14.08 9.18 -1.02
CA ASP A 65 -15.46 9.64 -0.79
C ASP A 65 -16.46 8.83 -1.63
N SER A 66 -16.03 8.32 -2.79
CA SER A 66 -16.82 7.41 -3.63
C SER A 66 -15.93 6.45 -4.42
N LEU A 67 -16.42 5.23 -4.62
CA LEU A 67 -15.83 4.19 -5.47
C LEU A 67 -16.83 3.82 -6.56
N ASP A 68 -16.40 3.85 -7.82
CA ASP A 68 -17.16 3.44 -8.99
C ASP A 68 -16.40 2.31 -9.69
N ILE A 69 -16.98 1.12 -9.69
CA ILE A 69 -16.36 -0.12 -10.14
C ILE A 69 -17.08 -0.62 -11.39
N SER A 70 -16.34 -0.80 -12.46
CA SER A 70 -16.80 -1.31 -13.76
C SER A 70 -16.49 -2.80 -13.87
N LEU A 71 -17.53 -3.61 -14.19
CA LEU A 71 -17.47 -5.07 -14.29
C LEU A 71 -18.14 -5.53 -15.62
N PRO A 72 -17.66 -5.13 -16.80
CA PRO A 72 -18.20 -5.66 -18.04
C PRO A 72 -18.04 -7.19 -18.06
N ASP A 73 -19.13 -7.87 -18.41
CA ASP A 73 -19.16 -9.35 -18.45
C ASP A 73 -18.73 -10.03 -17.14
N GLU A 74 -19.02 -9.39 -15.98
CA GLU A 74 -18.62 -9.81 -14.63
C GLU A 74 -17.10 -9.80 -14.36
N VAL A 75 -16.30 -9.28 -15.29
CA VAL A 75 -14.85 -9.15 -15.15
C VAL A 75 -14.51 -7.76 -14.65
N MET A 76 -13.69 -7.66 -13.61
CA MET A 76 -13.24 -6.37 -13.11
C MET A 76 -12.32 -5.68 -14.12
N GLU A 77 -12.75 -4.51 -14.61
CA GLU A 77 -11.99 -3.70 -15.56
C GLU A 77 -11.32 -2.51 -14.89
N LYS A 78 -12.06 -1.82 -14.02
CA LYS A 78 -11.59 -0.56 -13.46
C LYS A 78 -12.27 -0.19 -12.15
N ILE A 79 -11.52 0.42 -11.23
CA ILE A 79 -12.03 1.15 -10.07
C ILE A 79 -11.67 2.62 -10.25
N PHE A 80 -12.67 3.49 -10.15
CA PHE A 80 -12.52 4.93 -10.10
C PHE A 80 -12.86 5.41 -8.69
N ALA A 81 -11.84 5.81 -7.93
CA ALA A 81 -11.95 6.34 -6.58
C ALA A 81 -11.87 7.87 -6.63
N ALA A 82 -12.85 8.58 -6.10
CA ALA A 82 -12.92 10.04 -6.14
C ALA A 82 -13.17 10.64 -4.76
N GLY A 83 -12.51 11.75 -4.50
CA GLY A 83 -12.52 12.51 -3.26
C GLY A 83 -11.60 11.91 -2.20
N GLN A 84 -10.45 12.56 -1.95
CA GLN A 84 -9.45 12.15 -0.96
C GLN A 84 -9.06 10.67 -1.06
N ALA A 85 -8.87 10.20 -2.31
CA ALA A 85 -8.57 8.82 -2.56
C ALA A 85 -7.19 8.44 -2.01
N ARG A 86 -7.12 7.28 -1.34
CA ARG A 86 -5.90 6.70 -0.79
C ARG A 86 -5.85 5.21 -1.04
N SER A 87 -4.75 4.74 -1.60
CA SER A 87 -4.43 3.31 -1.72
C SER A 87 -3.27 2.97 -0.79
N ILE A 88 -3.36 1.84 -0.10
CA ILE A 88 -2.31 1.27 0.74
C ILE A 88 -2.00 -0.11 0.18
N SER A 89 -0.72 -0.43 0.00
CA SER A 89 -0.27 -1.78 -0.38
C SER A 89 0.32 -2.51 0.82
N SER A 90 -0.10 -3.75 1.02
CA SER A 90 0.41 -4.66 2.05
C SER A 90 1.50 -5.61 1.55
N ALA A 91 1.75 -5.66 0.25
CA ALA A 91 2.52 -6.70 -0.46
C ALA A 91 4.01 -6.84 -0.13
N ARG A 92 4.54 -6.24 0.95
CA ARG A 92 5.98 -6.29 1.27
C ARG A 92 6.30 -6.59 2.71
N ASP A 93 6.03 -7.82 3.13
CA ASP A 93 6.34 -8.30 4.48
C ASP A 93 7.84 -8.54 4.74
N SER A 94 8.68 -8.49 3.71
CA SER A 94 10.12 -8.80 3.82
C SER A 94 11.00 -7.63 4.29
N LEU A 95 10.42 -6.44 4.53
CA LEU A 95 11.17 -5.26 4.96
C LEU A 95 11.05 -5.05 6.46
N ASN A 96 12.18 -4.71 7.13
CA ASN A 96 12.15 -4.34 8.55
C ASN A 96 11.58 -2.92 8.73
N VAL A 97 10.36 -2.83 9.20
CA VAL A 97 9.63 -1.56 9.39
C VAL A 97 9.52 -1.13 10.85
N ASP A 98 10.08 -1.87 11.79
CA ASP A 98 9.88 -1.66 13.23
C ASP A 98 10.35 -0.29 13.70
N LEU A 99 11.42 0.22 13.11
CA LEU A 99 12.01 1.52 13.45
C LEU A 99 11.41 2.69 12.66
N LEU A 100 10.50 2.42 11.71
CA LEU A 100 9.88 3.45 10.90
C LEU A 100 8.68 4.09 11.62
N PRO A 101 8.40 5.39 11.37
CA PRO A 101 7.16 6.00 11.80
C PRO A 101 5.97 5.35 11.08
N GLU A 102 4.79 5.32 11.71
CA GLU A 102 3.59 4.66 11.18
C GLU A 102 3.27 4.97 9.71
N ILE A 103 3.44 6.24 9.31
CA ILE A 103 3.19 6.67 7.93
C ILE A 103 4.11 5.98 6.90
N ALA A 104 5.26 5.49 7.32
CA ALA A 104 6.26 4.85 6.47
C ALA A 104 6.28 3.32 6.60
N LYS A 105 5.40 2.73 7.40
CA LYS A 105 5.30 1.27 7.57
C LYS A 105 4.61 0.56 6.41
N SER A 106 3.89 1.29 5.56
CA SER A 106 3.21 0.78 4.38
C SER A 106 3.57 1.61 3.15
N ASP A 107 3.49 1.02 1.99
CA ASP A 107 3.51 1.75 0.73
C ASP A 107 2.12 2.34 0.51
N TRP A 108 2.05 3.60 0.08
CA TRP A 108 0.79 4.25 -0.15
C TRP A 108 0.85 5.26 -1.30
N LEU A 109 -0.32 5.49 -1.90
CA LEU A 109 -0.56 6.46 -2.96
C LEU A 109 -1.82 7.26 -2.61
N GLU A 110 -1.77 8.57 -2.73
CA GLU A 110 -2.88 9.48 -2.45
C GLU A 110 -3.09 10.48 -3.59
N GLY A 111 -4.33 10.94 -3.75
CA GLY A 111 -4.72 12.00 -4.65
C GLY A 111 -6.17 12.39 -4.45
N ASP A 112 -6.67 13.43 -5.14
CA ASP A 112 -8.11 13.66 -5.18
C ASP A 112 -8.83 12.53 -5.90
N THR A 113 -8.17 11.91 -6.86
CA THR A 113 -8.68 10.78 -7.63
C THR A 113 -7.62 9.70 -7.78
N ILE A 114 -8.02 8.43 -7.60
CA ILE A 114 -7.22 7.26 -7.96
C ILE A 114 -8.00 6.40 -8.95
N ILE A 115 -7.34 5.98 -10.02
CA ILE A 115 -7.89 5.07 -11.02
C ILE A 115 -7.05 3.81 -11.01
N VAL A 116 -7.67 2.66 -10.74
CA VAL A 116 -7.05 1.34 -10.84
C VAL A 116 -7.60 0.66 -12.08
N THR A 117 -6.75 0.22 -12.98
CA THR A 117 -7.10 -0.56 -14.18
C THR A 117 -6.61 -1.97 -13.99
N PHE A 118 -7.45 -2.93 -14.34
CA PHE A 118 -7.16 -4.36 -14.24
C PHE A 118 -7.04 -4.98 -15.63
N GLU A 119 -6.23 -6.01 -15.74
CA GLU A 119 -6.21 -6.91 -16.88
C GLU A 119 -6.69 -8.30 -16.44
N PRO A 120 -7.48 -8.99 -17.28
CA PRO A 120 -7.87 -10.36 -16.97
C PRO A 120 -6.64 -11.25 -16.96
N ASN A 121 -6.55 -12.15 -15.97
CA ASN A 121 -5.54 -13.19 -15.98
C ASN A 121 -5.73 -14.07 -17.21
N ALA A 122 -4.66 -14.26 -17.99
CA ALA A 122 -4.69 -15.22 -19.07
C ALA A 122 -4.95 -16.62 -18.45
N PRO A 123 -5.95 -17.39 -18.96
CA PRO A 123 -6.17 -18.74 -18.45
C PRO A 123 -4.86 -19.52 -18.57
N ALA A 124 -4.40 -20.06 -17.45
CA ALA A 124 -3.22 -20.92 -17.43
C ALA A 124 -3.37 -22.00 -18.49
N PRO A 125 -2.37 -22.26 -19.35
CA PRO A 125 -2.47 -23.32 -20.35
C PRO A 125 -2.74 -24.63 -19.63
N SER A 126 -3.95 -25.18 -19.84
CA SER A 126 -4.41 -26.41 -19.23
C SER A 126 -3.70 -27.61 -19.84
N GLU A 127 -2.44 -27.82 -19.48
CA GLU A 127 -1.78 -29.10 -19.64
C GLU A 127 -2.13 -30.00 -18.43
N GLY A 128 -3.31 -30.64 -18.51
CA GLY A 128 -3.60 -31.96 -17.95
C GLY A 128 -3.11 -32.30 -16.54
N ARG A 129 -3.17 -31.36 -15.57
CA ARG A 129 -2.92 -31.69 -14.17
C ARG A 129 -3.97 -31.01 -13.30
N ALA A 130 -4.88 -31.84 -12.76
CA ALA A 130 -5.73 -31.42 -11.67
C ALA A 130 -4.81 -30.99 -10.50
N THR A 131 -4.62 -29.69 -10.32
CA THR A 131 -3.95 -29.12 -9.16
C THR A 131 -4.98 -28.43 -8.29
N THR A 132 -5.03 -28.90 -7.09
CA THR A 132 -5.61 -28.37 -5.88
C THR A 132 -5.59 -26.85 -5.82
N ASP A 133 -6.81 -26.27 -5.78
CA ASP A 133 -7.30 -25.18 -4.92
C ASP A 133 -6.29 -24.12 -4.48
N THR A 134 -5.73 -23.40 -5.43
CA THR A 134 -5.27 -22.03 -5.25
C THR A 134 -5.81 -21.29 -6.48
N SER A 135 -7.01 -20.76 -6.36
CA SER A 135 -7.58 -19.87 -7.36
C SER A 135 -6.74 -18.59 -7.32
N GLU A 136 -5.82 -18.43 -8.29
CA GLU A 136 -5.26 -17.11 -8.56
C GLU A 136 -6.44 -16.19 -8.93
N PRO A 137 -6.43 -14.93 -8.51
CA PRO A 137 -7.50 -14.00 -8.83
C PRO A 137 -7.71 -13.93 -10.36
N ASP A 138 -8.96 -13.85 -10.81
CA ASP A 138 -9.30 -13.81 -12.23
C ASP A 138 -8.79 -12.55 -12.95
N TYR A 139 -8.21 -11.59 -12.20
CA TYR A 139 -7.67 -10.33 -12.69
C TYR A 139 -6.44 -9.91 -11.90
N ARG A 140 -5.62 -9.05 -12.48
CA ARG A 140 -4.50 -8.40 -11.80
C ARG A 140 -4.45 -6.91 -12.13
N ILE A 141 -3.84 -6.15 -11.26
CA ILE A 141 -3.68 -4.72 -11.48
C ILE A 141 -2.67 -4.50 -12.60
N GLU A 142 -3.11 -3.80 -13.66
CA GLU A 142 -2.26 -3.34 -14.77
C GLU A 142 -1.61 -2.00 -14.42
N LYS A 143 -2.42 -1.07 -13.90
CA LYS A 143 -2.00 0.31 -13.70
C LYS A 143 -2.80 1.02 -12.62
N ILE A 144 -2.11 1.87 -11.85
CA ILE A 144 -2.71 2.76 -10.86
C ILE A 144 -2.32 4.20 -11.19
N VAL A 145 -3.30 5.10 -11.28
CA VAL A 145 -3.07 6.53 -11.58
C VAL A 145 -3.69 7.38 -10.49
N ALA A 146 -2.86 8.15 -9.78
CA ALA A 146 -3.33 9.18 -8.84
C ALA A 146 -3.23 10.57 -9.49
N ARG A 147 -4.27 11.38 -9.30
CA ARG A 147 -4.38 12.71 -9.91
C ARG A 147 -4.77 13.76 -8.88
N VAL A 148 -4.37 15.01 -9.19
CA VAL A 148 -4.70 16.22 -8.42
C VAL A 148 -4.11 16.16 -7.02
N GLY A 149 -2.90 16.69 -6.88
CA GLY A 149 -2.14 16.67 -5.63
C GLY A 149 -1.67 15.27 -5.26
N ALA A 150 -1.29 14.51 -6.27
CA ALA A 150 -0.80 13.15 -6.09
C ALA A 150 0.44 13.11 -5.19
N ARG A 151 0.48 12.12 -4.27
CA ARG A 151 1.58 11.86 -3.34
C ARG A 151 1.76 10.35 -3.22
N SER A 152 3.02 9.93 -3.14
CA SER A 152 3.36 8.52 -2.99
C SER A 152 4.50 8.36 -2.00
N LEU A 153 4.42 7.35 -1.16
CA LEU A 153 5.53 6.84 -0.36
C LEU A 153 5.71 5.37 -0.69
N TYR A 154 6.94 5.02 -1.03
CA TYR A 154 7.31 3.68 -1.46
C TYR A 154 8.59 3.24 -0.77
N ARG A 155 8.60 2.03 -0.21
CA ARG A 155 9.75 1.44 0.46
C ARG A 155 10.52 0.60 -0.54
N LEU A 156 11.83 0.69 -0.48
CA LEU A 156 12.75 -0.02 -1.38
C LEU A 156 13.79 -0.79 -0.56
N ILE A 157 14.33 -1.83 -1.14
CA ILE A 157 15.54 -2.44 -0.61
C ILE A 157 16.65 -1.40 -0.74
N PRO A 158 17.44 -1.14 0.33
CA PRO A 158 18.53 -0.19 0.27
C PRO A 158 19.50 -0.50 -0.86
N SER A 159 20.08 0.54 -1.46
CA SER A 159 21.05 0.39 -2.56
C SER A 159 22.43 -0.08 -2.07
N ASP A 160 22.70 0.01 -0.77
CA ASP A 160 23.93 -0.53 -0.17
C ASP A 160 23.91 -2.06 -0.27
N THR A 161 24.91 -2.60 -0.94
CA THR A 161 25.09 -4.04 -1.16
C THR A 161 25.36 -4.83 0.14
N THR A 162 25.65 -4.13 1.24
CA THR A 162 25.84 -4.74 2.58
C THR A 162 24.55 -4.85 3.36
N ALA A 163 23.49 -4.18 2.91
CA ALA A 163 22.18 -4.23 3.57
C ALA A 163 21.58 -5.65 3.48
N LEU A 164 21.09 -6.12 4.62
CA LEU A 164 20.46 -7.44 4.73
C LEU A 164 18.93 -7.29 4.69
N PRO A 165 18.24 -7.85 3.67
CA PRO A 165 16.79 -7.84 3.60
C PRO A 165 16.15 -8.39 4.88
N GLY A 166 15.13 -7.71 5.39
CA GLY A 166 14.42 -8.09 6.62
C GLY A 166 15.15 -7.78 7.93
N ILE A 167 16.39 -7.30 7.89
CA ILE A 167 17.17 -6.89 9.05
C ILE A 167 17.36 -5.38 9.08
N ASP A 168 17.84 -4.81 7.97
CA ASP A 168 18.04 -3.36 7.86
C ASP A 168 16.76 -2.63 7.50
N ALA A 169 16.65 -1.37 7.93
CA ALA A 169 15.53 -0.54 7.57
C ALA A 169 15.49 -0.31 6.04
N PRO A 170 14.30 -0.22 5.42
CA PRO A 170 14.20 0.05 3.98
C PRO A 170 14.61 1.48 3.65
N ALA A 171 15.02 1.69 2.42
CA ALA A 171 15.08 3.01 1.82
C ALA A 171 13.66 3.52 1.55
N ILE A 172 13.44 4.83 1.68
CA ILE A 172 12.13 5.47 1.50
C ILE A 172 12.20 6.41 0.31
N HIS A 173 11.28 6.21 -0.63
CA HIS A 173 11.07 7.13 -1.74
C HIS A 173 9.72 7.84 -1.57
N TYR A 174 9.76 9.17 -1.43
CA TYR A 174 8.57 10.01 -1.33
C TYR A 174 8.52 10.98 -2.50
N VAL A 175 7.34 11.07 -3.15
CA VAL A 175 7.12 11.92 -4.32
C VAL A 175 5.79 12.65 -4.20
N THR A 176 5.76 13.91 -4.67
CA THR A 176 4.55 14.69 -4.89
C THR A 176 4.51 15.21 -6.33
N ALA A 177 3.33 15.23 -6.95
CA ALA A 177 3.15 15.65 -8.33
C ALA A 177 1.71 16.09 -8.63
N ASP A 178 1.44 16.51 -9.86
CA ASP A 178 0.07 16.69 -10.33
C ASP A 178 -0.56 15.33 -10.68
N GLU A 179 0.23 14.41 -11.24
CA GLU A 179 -0.16 13.03 -11.53
C GLU A 179 1.00 12.06 -11.23
N ILE A 180 0.67 10.90 -10.65
CA ILE A 180 1.56 9.77 -10.44
C ILE A 180 0.91 8.53 -11.05
N THR A 181 1.64 7.83 -11.93
CA THR A 181 1.22 6.57 -12.53
C THR A 181 2.16 5.46 -12.10
N ILE A 182 1.61 4.39 -11.55
CA ILE A 182 2.33 3.14 -11.25
C ILE A 182 1.90 2.12 -12.30
N ILE A 183 2.85 1.56 -13.02
CA ILE A 183 2.64 0.48 -13.97
C ILE A 183 3.06 -0.80 -13.28
N MET A 184 2.18 -1.79 -13.30
CA MET A 184 2.40 -3.08 -12.67
C MET A 184 2.83 -4.11 -13.72
N ASN A 185 3.66 -5.06 -13.30
CA ASN A 185 4.02 -6.22 -14.09
C ASN A 185 4.07 -7.44 -13.17
N GLU A 186 3.31 -8.48 -13.49
CA GLU A 186 3.22 -9.72 -12.69
C GLU A 186 2.90 -9.47 -11.19
N GLY A 187 2.05 -8.45 -10.90
CA GLY A 187 1.65 -8.09 -9.54
C GLY A 187 2.65 -7.19 -8.79
N GLU A 188 3.80 -6.89 -9.36
CA GLU A 188 4.80 -5.99 -8.79
C GLU A 188 4.85 -4.64 -9.51
N ALA A 189 5.22 -3.57 -8.80
CA ALA A 189 5.42 -2.27 -9.40
C ALA A 189 6.70 -2.28 -10.26
N ASP A 190 6.53 -2.20 -11.59
CA ASP A 190 7.61 -2.16 -12.57
C ASP A 190 8.13 -0.74 -12.78
N ARG A 191 7.24 0.24 -12.92
CA ARG A 191 7.61 1.60 -13.27
C ARG A 191 6.71 2.64 -12.61
N LEU A 192 7.36 3.70 -12.11
CA LEU A 192 6.70 4.91 -11.61
C LEU A 192 6.91 6.06 -12.60
N GLU A 193 5.84 6.62 -13.11
CA GLU A 193 5.85 7.83 -13.95
C GLU A 193 5.25 9.00 -13.16
N VAL A 194 5.93 10.15 -13.21
CA VAL A 194 5.54 11.32 -12.43
C VAL A 194 5.44 12.53 -13.35
N GLN A 195 4.30 13.23 -13.32
CA GLN A 195 4.03 14.35 -14.21
C GLN A 195 3.57 15.59 -13.45
N GLY A 196 3.94 16.77 -14.00
CA GLY A 196 3.56 18.07 -13.47
C GLY A 196 4.55 18.62 -12.44
N ARG A 197 4.06 19.30 -11.40
CA ARG A 197 4.89 19.95 -10.38
C ARG A 197 5.52 18.94 -9.43
N THR A 198 6.53 18.26 -9.91
CA THR A 198 7.18 17.15 -9.21
C THR A 198 8.16 17.63 -8.16
N ARG A 199 8.08 17.04 -6.97
CA ARG A 199 9.07 17.13 -5.89
C ARG A 199 9.18 15.76 -5.24
N GLY A 200 10.38 15.41 -4.80
CA GLY A 200 10.58 14.14 -4.11
C GLY A 200 11.92 14.09 -3.41
N PHE A 201 12.08 13.07 -2.59
CA PHE A 201 13.35 12.73 -1.95
C PHE A 201 13.44 11.22 -1.80
N HIS A 202 14.66 10.77 -1.77
CA HIS A 202 15.02 9.39 -1.49
C HIS A 202 15.88 9.38 -0.23
N LEU A 203 15.52 8.55 0.74
CA LEU A 203 16.22 8.42 2.01
C LEU A 203 16.76 7.00 2.10
N GLU A 204 18.08 6.89 2.19
CA GLU A 204 18.74 5.64 2.52
C GLU A 204 18.88 5.51 4.04
N PRO A 205 18.72 4.32 4.62
CA PRO A 205 19.03 4.11 6.02
C PRO A 205 20.51 4.35 6.27
N LEU A 206 20.84 4.95 7.43
CA LEU A 206 22.23 5.04 7.84
C LEU A 206 22.70 3.64 8.24
N PRO A 207 23.93 3.23 7.84
CA PRO A 207 24.50 1.99 8.31
C PRO A 207 24.56 2.05 9.84
N LEU A 208 24.16 0.96 10.48
CA LEU A 208 24.32 0.81 11.93
C LEU A 208 25.83 0.95 12.20
N SER A 209 26.24 2.07 12.82
CA SER A 209 27.61 2.19 13.29
C SER A 209 27.86 1.03 14.24
N GLU A 210 28.86 0.20 13.95
CA GLU A 210 29.34 -0.78 14.92
C GLU A 210 29.51 -0.05 16.25
N PRO A 211 28.97 -0.60 17.37
CA PRO A 211 29.22 0.02 18.66
C PRO A 211 30.73 0.15 18.81
N ASP A 212 31.21 1.39 18.95
CA ASP A 212 32.61 1.65 19.25
C ASP A 212 33.08 0.59 20.24
N SER A 213 33.91 -0.34 19.80
CA SER A 213 34.56 -1.26 20.69
C SER A 213 35.38 -0.38 21.62
N LEU A 214 34.83 -0.08 22.79
CA LEU A 214 35.53 0.60 23.84
C LEU A 214 36.84 -0.16 24.00
N ALA A 215 37.91 0.43 23.47
CA ALA A 215 39.26 -0.03 23.73
C ALA A 215 39.40 -0.09 25.23
N VAL A 216 39.33 -1.30 25.77
CA VAL A 216 39.66 -1.56 27.15
C VAL A 216 41.15 -1.28 27.24
N ASP A 217 41.47 -0.04 27.60
CA ASP A 217 42.83 0.36 27.92
C ASP A 217 43.27 -0.56 29.04
N SER A 218 44.12 -1.51 28.70
CA SER A 218 44.77 -2.42 29.65
C SER A 218 45.69 -1.58 30.53
N ALA A 219 45.13 -0.98 31.57
CA ALA A 219 45.92 -0.33 32.61
C ALA A 219 46.87 -1.36 33.18
N THR A 220 48.13 -1.21 32.84
CA THR A 220 49.28 -1.94 33.37
C THR A 220 49.26 -1.80 34.89
N ILE A 221 48.95 -2.88 35.61
CA ILE A 221 49.09 -2.94 37.06
C ILE A 221 50.57 -3.08 37.35
N ASP A 222 51.20 -1.94 37.67
CA ASP A 222 52.58 -1.88 38.13
C ASP A 222 52.64 -2.42 39.56
N THR A 223 53.25 -3.58 39.70
CA THR A 223 53.39 -4.29 40.98
C THR A 223 54.45 -3.59 41.82
N LEU A 224 54.05 -2.80 42.80
CA LEU A 224 54.94 -2.29 43.82
C LEU A 224 55.40 -3.40 44.75
N VAL A 225 56.63 -3.82 44.56
CA VAL A 225 57.35 -4.70 45.51
C VAL A 225 57.69 -3.90 46.74
N ALA A 226 57.06 -4.22 47.87
CA ALA A 226 57.36 -3.68 49.14
C ALA A 226 58.69 -4.28 49.71
N ALA A 227 59.67 -3.41 49.89
CA ALA A 227 60.91 -3.77 50.58
C ALA A 227 60.66 -3.84 52.09
N LYS A 228 61.16 -4.90 52.72
CA LYS A 228 61.11 -5.18 54.16
C LYS A 228 62.25 -4.46 54.86
N PRO A 229 62.10 -3.72 55.97
CA PRO A 229 63.18 -3.20 56.72
C PRO A 229 63.71 -4.25 57.70
N ASN A 230 64.95 -4.13 57.93
CA ASN A 230 65.74 -4.88 58.93
C ASN A 230 65.59 -4.31 60.35
#